data_3fa89f6a08968c9289803b5378588e62
#
_entry.id   3fa89f6a08968c9289803b5378588e62
#
_cell.length_a   1.000
_cell.length_b   1.000
_cell.length_c   1.000
_cell.angle_alpha   90.00
_cell.angle_beta   90.00
_cell.angle_gamma   90.00
#
_symmetry.space_group_name_H-M   'P 1'
#
loop_
_entity.id
_entity.type
_entity.pdbx_description
1 polymer ?
#
loop_
_entity_poly.entity_id
_entity_poly.type
_entity_poly.pdbx_seq_one_letter_code
_entity_poly.pdbx_strand_id
1 'polypeptide(L)'
;MPNNFFITTPIYYVNDIPHIGHAYTSIATDFIARFKRMSGVNTIFLTGTDEHGQKIQKAAENNSIEPLSLCDKNSAKFRELTEVLNLSNDDFIRTTEKRHIDGAKSLWNKLMDNGDIYLDTYKGWYSVSDETFYNEKDLIKQKDDSFKTVTGG
;
A
#
# COMPACT_ATOMS: atom_id res chain seq x y z
N MET A 1 20.53 22.32 -12.76
CA MET A 1 19.92 20.98 -12.82
C MET A 1 18.43 21.17 -12.94
N PRO A 2 17.70 20.36 -13.73
CA PRO A 2 16.26 20.48 -13.74
C PRO A 2 15.73 20.27 -12.32
N ASN A 3 14.87 21.19 -11.87
CA ASN A 3 14.27 21.11 -10.55
C ASN A 3 13.09 20.12 -10.62
N ASN A 4 13.35 18.85 -10.35
CA ASN A 4 12.35 17.78 -10.39
C ASN A 4 11.87 17.50 -8.98
N PHE A 5 10.55 17.30 -8.83
CA PHE A 5 9.90 16.91 -7.59
C PHE A 5 9.00 15.70 -7.84
N PHE A 6 9.13 14.70 -7.00
CA PHE A 6 8.30 13.50 -7.04
C PHE A 6 7.53 13.38 -5.72
N ILE A 7 6.24 13.20 -5.80
CA ILE A 7 5.36 13.05 -4.65
C ILE A 7 4.38 11.91 -4.86
N THR A 8 4.14 11.15 -3.79
CA THR A 8 3.16 10.06 -3.80
C THR A 8 2.21 10.18 -2.63
N THR A 9 1.00 9.63 -2.79
CA THR A 9 0.24 9.13 -1.63
C THR A 9 0.85 7.80 -1.16
N PRO A 10 0.53 7.29 0.05
CA PRO A 10 0.59 5.86 0.25
C PRO A 10 -0.30 5.14 -0.76
N ILE A 11 0.06 3.94 -1.17
CA ILE A 11 -0.84 3.08 -1.95
C ILE A 11 -1.92 2.53 -1.01
N TYR A 12 -3.17 2.53 -1.46
CA TYR A 12 -4.32 2.22 -0.62
C TYR A 12 -4.70 0.75 -0.69
N TYR A 13 -4.96 0.11 0.45
CA TYR A 13 -5.52 -1.24 0.48
C TYR A 13 -6.93 -1.25 -0.11
N VAL A 14 -7.21 -2.23 -0.97
CA VAL A 14 -8.49 -2.39 -1.66
C VAL A 14 -9.39 -3.45 -1.02
N ASN A 15 -9.19 -3.76 0.24
CA ASN A 15 -10.08 -4.65 1.00
C ASN A 15 -11.49 -4.06 1.20
N ASP A 16 -11.64 -2.75 1.04
CA ASP A 16 -12.92 -2.03 1.09
C ASP A 16 -12.91 -0.83 0.12
N ILE A 17 -14.03 -0.11 0.05
CA ILE A 17 -14.19 1.10 -0.76
C ILE A 17 -13.46 2.32 -0.13
N PRO A 18 -13.15 3.38 -0.92
CA PRO A 18 -12.53 4.59 -0.38
C PRO A 18 -13.41 5.28 0.67
N HIS A 19 -12.76 5.89 1.64
CA HIS A 19 -13.39 6.71 2.68
C HIS A 19 -12.70 8.09 2.83
N ILE A 20 -13.23 8.94 3.72
CA ILE A 20 -12.76 10.32 3.90
C ILE A 20 -11.26 10.43 4.22
N GLY A 21 -10.66 9.44 4.89
CA GLY A 21 -9.21 9.43 5.16
C GLY A 21 -8.39 9.34 3.88
N HIS A 22 -8.81 8.52 2.91
CA HIS A 22 -8.17 8.44 1.59
C HIS A 22 -8.31 9.77 0.82
N ALA A 23 -9.50 10.37 0.83
CA ALA A 23 -9.74 11.67 0.21
C ALA A 23 -8.85 12.75 0.82
N TYR A 24 -8.74 12.82 2.15
CA TYR A 24 -7.89 13.78 2.86
C TYR A 24 -6.42 13.68 2.41
N THR A 25 -5.86 12.49 2.44
CA THR A 25 -4.44 12.26 2.04
C THR A 25 -4.23 12.62 0.57
N SER A 26 -5.14 12.22 -0.30
CA SER A 26 -5.05 12.50 -1.74
C SER A 26 -5.12 14.00 -2.03
N ILE A 27 -6.05 14.72 -1.40
CA ILE A 27 -6.18 16.18 -1.57
C ILE A 27 -4.94 16.91 -1.04
N ALA A 28 -4.41 16.50 0.13
CA ALA A 28 -3.21 17.11 0.69
C ALA A 28 -1.99 16.93 -0.23
N THR A 29 -1.84 15.76 -0.83
CA THR A 29 -0.77 15.47 -1.79
C THR A 29 -0.97 16.27 -3.08
N ASP A 30 -2.19 16.34 -3.60
CA ASP A 30 -2.53 17.11 -4.79
C ASP A 30 -2.26 18.60 -4.61
N PHE A 31 -2.59 19.14 -3.43
CA PHE A 31 -2.27 20.54 -3.10
C PHE A 31 -0.77 20.82 -3.23
N ILE A 32 0.07 19.95 -2.69
CA ILE A 32 1.53 20.11 -2.77
C ILE A 32 2.01 19.98 -4.23
N ALA A 33 1.49 19.00 -4.98
CA ALA A 33 1.84 18.82 -6.39
C ALA A 33 1.50 20.05 -7.24
N ARG A 34 0.29 20.59 -7.08
CA ARG A 34 -0.14 21.81 -7.77
C ARG A 34 0.69 23.02 -7.38
N PHE A 35 0.97 23.19 -6.09
CA PHE A 35 1.84 24.28 -5.61
C PHE A 35 3.24 24.22 -6.24
N LYS A 36 3.85 23.04 -6.30
CA LYS A 36 5.16 22.85 -6.92
C LYS A 36 5.13 23.18 -8.42
N ARG A 37 4.11 22.72 -9.14
CA ARG A 37 3.94 23.04 -10.57
C ARG A 37 3.75 24.53 -10.82
N MET A 38 2.93 25.20 -10.00
CA MET A 38 2.76 26.66 -10.07
C MET A 38 4.05 27.42 -9.80
N SER A 39 4.96 26.85 -9.02
CA SER A 39 6.30 27.39 -8.74
C SER A 39 7.33 27.05 -9.84
N GLY A 40 6.91 26.50 -10.98
CA GLY A 40 7.79 26.17 -12.09
C GLY A 40 8.64 24.89 -11.89
N VAL A 41 8.27 24.05 -10.92
CA VAL A 41 8.97 22.79 -10.64
C VAL A 41 8.35 21.68 -11.48
N ASN A 42 9.18 20.92 -12.22
CA ASN A 42 8.73 19.72 -12.91
C ASN A 42 8.32 18.66 -11.89
N THR A 43 7.00 18.41 -11.76
CA THR A 43 6.44 17.60 -10.68
C THR A 43 5.70 16.40 -11.23
N ILE A 44 6.03 15.23 -10.69
CA ILE A 44 5.29 13.97 -10.91
C ILE A 44 4.56 13.61 -9.61
N PHE A 45 3.26 13.39 -9.73
CA PHE A 45 2.39 12.93 -8.65
C PHE A 45 1.85 11.53 -8.97
N LEU A 46 2.21 10.54 -8.14
CA LEU A 46 1.76 9.16 -8.25
C LEU A 46 0.84 8.80 -7.09
N THR A 47 -0.26 8.14 -7.39
CA THR A 47 -1.12 7.45 -6.41
C THR A 47 -1.42 6.03 -6.90
N GLY A 48 -2.12 5.23 -6.10
CA GLY A 48 -2.45 3.88 -6.53
C GLY A 48 -2.99 3.00 -5.42
N THR A 49 -3.03 1.69 -5.69
CA THR A 49 -3.60 0.68 -4.80
C THR A 49 -2.61 -0.44 -4.49
N ASP A 50 -2.66 -0.90 -3.21
CA ASP A 50 -1.98 -2.08 -2.73
C ASP A 50 -2.94 -3.27 -2.74
N GLU A 51 -2.62 -4.27 -3.56
CA GLU A 51 -3.55 -5.33 -3.95
C GLU A 51 -3.09 -6.73 -3.52
N HIS A 52 -2.14 -6.81 -2.58
CA HIS A 52 -1.62 -8.05 -2.04
C HIS A 52 -1.89 -8.16 -0.54
N GLY A 53 -1.73 -9.39 -0.01
CA GLY A 53 -1.80 -9.67 1.42
C GLY A 53 -3.05 -10.40 1.87
N GLN A 54 -2.98 -10.89 3.12
CA GLN A 54 -4.04 -11.74 3.70
C GLN A 54 -5.36 -11.00 3.91
N LYS A 55 -5.33 -9.68 4.10
CA LYS A 55 -6.56 -8.86 4.25
C LYS A 55 -7.42 -8.89 3.00
N ILE A 56 -6.78 -8.79 1.82
CA ILE A 56 -7.44 -8.89 0.52
C ILE A 56 -8.04 -10.28 0.34
N GLN A 57 -7.27 -11.34 0.65
CA GLN A 57 -7.74 -12.71 0.56
C GLN A 57 -8.98 -12.93 1.42
N LYS A 58 -8.93 -12.56 2.72
CA LYS A 58 -10.08 -12.68 3.64
C LYS A 58 -11.30 -11.87 3.18
N ALA A 59 -11.08 -10.66 2.66
CA ALA A 59 -12.17 -9.84 2.13
C ALA A 59 -12.81 -10.48 0.89
N ALA A 60 -12.03 -11.09 0.01
CA ALA A 60 -12.51 -11.82 -1.16
C ALA A 60 -13.30 -13.08 -0.77
N GLU A 61 -12.80 -13.87 0.17
CA GLU A 61 -13.48 -15.04 0.74
C GLU A 61 -14.85 -14.66 1.34
N ASN A 62 -14.90 -13.59 2.15
CA ASN A 62 -16.13 -13.09 2.76
C ASN A 62 -17.17 -12.64 1.72
N ASN A 63 -16.73 -12.19 0.54
CA ASN A 63 -17.59 -11.80 -0.57
C ASN A 63 -17.81 -12.94 -1.58
N SER A 64 -17.24 -14.12 -1.36
CA SER A 64 -17.33 -15.29 -2.27
C SER A 64 -16.89 -14.97 -3.70
N ILE A 65 -15.82 -14.20 -3.86
CA ILE A 65 -15.22 -13.80 -5.16
C ILE A 65 -13.71 -14.02 -5.16
N GLU A 66 -13.15 -14.10 -6.36
CA GLU A 66 -11.69 -14.19 -6.53
C GLU A 66 -10.98 -12.92 -6.04
N PRO A 67 -9.80 -13.02 -5.38
CA PRO A 67 -9.06 -11.86 -4.87
C PRO A 67 -8.79 -10.79 -5.94
N LEU A 68 -8.37 -11.19 -7.13
CA LEU A 68 -8.10 -10.23 -8.21
C LEU A 68 -9.38 -9.51 -8.67
N SER A 69 -10.52 -10.21 -8.70
CA SER A 69 -11.81 -9.58 -9.03
C SER A 69 -12.25 -8.56 -7.99
N LEU A 70 -11.96 -8.81 -6.69
CA LEU A 70 -12.17 -7.82 -5.64
C LEU A 70 -11.27 -6.59 -5.86
N CYS A 71 -9.98 -6.82 -6.14
CA CYS A 71 -9.03 -5.76 -6.42
C CYS A 71 -9.46 -4.91 -7.62
N ASP A 72 -9.89 -5.52 -8.72
CA ASP A 72 -10.38 -4.81 -9.91
C ASP A 72 -11.57 -3.90 -9.58
N LYS A 73 -12.55 -4.46 -8.85
CA LYS A 73 -13.75 -3.74 -8.44
C LYS A 73 -13.43 -2.54 -7.54
N ASN A 74 -12.62 -2.75 -6.50
CA ASN A 74 -12.35 -1.73 -5.50
C ASN A 74 -11.32 -0.70 -6.02
N SER A 75 -10.29 -1.13 -6.75
CA SER A 75 -9.33 -0.22 -7.38
C SER A 75 -10.01 0.75 -8.36
N ALA A 76 -11.04 0.28 -9.08
CA ALA A 76 -11.85 1.16 -9.92
C ALA A 76 -12.51 2.28 -9.10
N LYS A 77 -12.96 2.01 -7.87
CA LYS A 77 -13.53 3.03 -6.96
C LYS A 77 -12.48 4.04 -6.48
N PHE A 78 -11.26 3.61 -6.24
CA PHE A 78 -10.15 4.52 -5.92
C PHE A 78 -9.79 5.40 -7.12
N ARG A 79 -9.83 4.86 -8.34
CA ARG A 79 -9.63 5.64 -9.57
C ARG A 79 -10.77 6.66 -9.77
N GLU A 80 -12.02 6.25 -9.58
CA GLU A 80 -13.18 7.14 -9.60
C GLU A 80 -13.03 8.29 -8.57
N LEU A 81 -12.50 8.01 -7.37
CA LEU A 81 -12.22 9.03 -6.36
C LEU A 81 -11.25 10.11 -6.88
N THR A 82 -10.21 9.72 -7.65
CA THR A 82 -9.27 10.70 -8.22
C THR A 82 -9.96 11.64 -9.21
N GLU A 83 -10.92 11.14 -9.97
CA GLU A 83 -11.72 11.92 -10.92
C GLU A 83 -12.70 12.85 -10.21
N VAL A 84 -13.47 12.32 -9.23
CA VAL A 84 -14.45 13.10 -8.44
C VAL A 84 -13.78 14.25 -7.68
N LEU A 85 -12.59 14.01 -7.14
CA LEU A 85 -11.81 15.03 -6.43
C LEU A 85 -10.99 15.92 -7.36
N ASN A 86 -11.05 15.69 -8.67
CA ASN A 86 -10.25 16.42 -9.67
C ASN A 86 -8.75 16.46 -9.32
N LEU A 87 -8.20 15.33 -8.90
CA LEU A 87 -6.77 15.22 -8.55
C LEU A 87 -5.91 15.35 -9.81
N SER A 88 -4.74 15.93 -9.65
CA SER A 88 -3.79 16.17 -10.73
C SER A 88 -2.69 15.09 -10.81
N ASN A 89 -2.99 13.88 -10.36
CA ASN A 89 -2.04 12.78 -10.44
C ASN A 89 -1.71 12.42 -11.90
N ASP A 90 -0.42 12.23 -12.15
CA ASP A 90 0.10 11.88 -13.49
C ASP A 90 -0.10 10.40 -13.78
N ASP A 91 -0.10 9.57 -12.75
CA ASP A 91 -0.27 8.12 -12.89
C ASP A 91 -1.03 7.52 -11.70
N PHE A 92 -1.61 6.36 -11.94
CA PHE A 92 -2.27 5.52 -10.94
C PHE A 92 -1.74 4.10 -11.07
N ILE A 93 -0.95 3.66 -10.10
CA ILE A 93 -0.31 2.34 -10.11
C ILE A 93 -1.13 1.32 -9.31
N ARG A 94 -1.23 0.09 -9.84
CA ARG A 94 -1.75 -1.06 -9.11
C ARG A 94 -0.59 -2.04 -8.88
N THR A 95 -0.46 -2.59 -7.68
CA THR A 95 0.64 -3.51 -7.38
C THR A 95 0.52 -4.85 -8.13
N THR A 96 -0.67 -5.18 -8.66
CA THR A 96 -0.91 -6.33 -9.54
C THR A 96 -0.57 -6.07 -11.01
N GLU A 97 -0.33 -4.83 -11.42
CA GLU A 97 0.06 -4.54 -12.81
C GLU A 97 1.45 -5.09 -13.14
N LYS A 98 1.58 -5.63 -14.37
CA LYS A 98 2.85 -6.18 -14.85
C LYS A 98 4.01 -5.19 -14.72
N ARG A 99 3.80 -3.91 -15.02
CA ARG A 99 4.84 -2.87 -14.93
C ARG A 99 5.35 -2.68 -13.49
N HIS A 100 4.47 -2.79 -12.49
CA HIS A 100 4.86 -2.74 -11.08
C HIS A 100 5.66 -4.00 -10.70
N ILE A 101 5.17 -5.18 -11.06
CA ILE A 101 5.83 -6.46 -10.78
C ILE A 101 7.24 -6.50 -11.41
N ASP A 102 7.37 -6.07 -12.66
CA ASP A 102 8.66 -6.02 -13.35
C ASP A 102 9.63 -5.03 -12.66
N GLY A 103 9.14 -3.86 -12.25
CA GLY A 103 9.92 -2.86 -11.51
C GLY A 103 10.41 -3.40 -10.17
N ALA A 104 9.51 -4.01 -9.39
CA ALA A 104 9.83 -4.61 -8.09
C ALA A 104 10.87 -5.73 -8.24
N LYS A 105 10.71 -6.63 -9.21
CA LYS A 105 11.68 -7.70 -9.50
C LYS A 105 13.04 -7.15 -9.93
N SER A 106 13.05 -6.09 -10.75
CA SER A 106 14.30 -5.46 -11.18
C SER A 106 15.07 -4.85 -10.01
N LEU A 107 14.36 -4.17 -9.09
CA LEU A 107 14.97 -3.63 -7.87
C LEU A 107 15.49 -4.74 -6.96
N TRP A 108 14.67 -5.78 -6.74
CA TRP A 108 15.06 -6.96 -5.95
C TRP A 108 16.35 -7.59 -6.46
N ASN A 109 16.43 -7.85 -7.75
CA ASN A 109 17.63 -8.46 -8.36
C ASN A 109 18.87 -7.58 -8.18
N LYS A 110 18.75 -6.26 -8.35
CA LYS A 110 19.86 -5.34 -8.11
C LYS A 110 20.36 -5.39 -6.66
N LEU A 111 19.44 -5.45 -5.69
CA LEU A 111 19.81 -5.55 -4.28
C LEU A 111 20.46 -6.91 -3.95
N MET A 112 19.98 -7.99 -4.57
CA MET A 112 20.64 -9.29 -4.45
C MET A 112 22.05 -9.28 -5.05
N ASP A 113 22.22 -8.74 -6.25
CA ASP A 113 23.52 -8.64 -6.93
C ASP A 113 24.51 -7.80 -6.14
N ASN A 114 24.03 -6.79 -5.41
CA ASN A 114 24.86 -5.97 -4.52
C ASN A 114 25.15 -6.65 -3.16
N GLY A 115 24.50 -7.77 -2.83
CA GLY A 115 24.64 -8.44 -1.54
C GLY A 115 23.83 -7.81 -0.39
N ASP A 116 22.92 -6.90 -0.70
CA ASP A 116 22.05 -6.23 0.29
C ASP A 116 20.91 -7.14 0.77
N ILE A 117 20.59 -8.19 0.02
CA ILE A 117 19.55 -9.17 0.34
C ILE A 117 20.21 -10.56 0.45
N TYR A 118 19.93 -11.27 1.52
CA TYR A 118 20.38 -12.63 1.76
C TYR A 118 19.27 -13.48 2.38
N LEU A 119 19.37 -14.81 2.21
CA LEU A 119 18.42 -15.76 2.79
C LEU A 119 18.77 -16.00 4.25
N ASP A 120 17.79 -15.78 5.14
CA ASP A 120 17.91 -16.08 6.57
C ASP A 120 16.59 -16.63 7.11
N THR A 121 16.59 -17.06 8.38
CA THR A 121 15.41 -17.56 9.06
C THR A 121 15.07 -16.68 10.23
N TYR A 122 13.87 -16.12 10.22
CA TYR A 122 13.32 -15.40 11.35
C TYR A 122 12.24 -16.23 12.05
N LYS A 123 12.29 -16.33 13.38
CA LYS A 123 11.29 -17.01 14.20
C LYS A 123 10.74 -16.05 15.26
N GLY A 124 9.42 -15.97 15.34
CA GLY A 124 8.75 -15.10 16.30
C GLY A 124 7.23 -15.33 16.29
N TRP A 125 6.54 -14.67 17.21
CA TRP A 125 5.09 -14.60 17.23
C TRP A 125 4.62 -13.69 16.10
N TYR A 126 3.71 -14.14 15.25
CA TYR A 126 3.20 -13.36 14.14
C TYR A 126 1.73 -13.02 14.36
N SER A 127 1.38 -11.73 14.42
CA SER A 127 0.00 -11.27 14.41
C SER A 127 -0.48 -11.10 12.97
N VAL A 128 -1.51 -11.86 12.60
CA VAL A 128 -2.12 -11.79 11.27
C VAL A 128 -2.88 -10.48 11.06
N SER A 129 -3.49 -9.93 12.13
CA SER A 129 -4.23 -8.66 12.04
C SER A 129 -3.31 -7.46 11.88
N ASP A 130 -2.15 -7.47 12.55
CA ASP A 130 -1.17 -6.39 12.53
C ASP A 130 -0.12 -6.58 11.42
N GLU A 131 -0.12 -7.76 10.77
CA GLU A 131 0.82 -8.16 9.71
C GLU A 131 2.29 -7.97 10.14
N THR A 132 2.59 -8.31 11.41
CA THR A 132 3.92 -8.08 11.97
C THR A 132 4.34 -9.15 12.97
N PHE A 133 5.67 -9.28 13.16
CA PHE A 133 6.25 -10.14 14.17
C PHE A 133 6.42 -9.38 15.49
N TYR A 134 6.19 -10.09 16.59
CA TYR A 134 6.34 -9.60 17.95
C TYR A 134 7.33 -10.43 18.74
N ASN A 135 8.08 -9.80 19.64
CA ASN A 135 8.78 -10.51 20.68
C ASN A 135 7.79 -10.92 21.79
N GLU A 136 8.06 -12.01 22.48
CA GLU A 136 7.19 -12.52 23.55
C GLU A 136 6.93 -11.47 24.65
N LYS A 137 7.92 -10.64 24.96
CA LYS A 137 7.81 -9.56 25.96
C LYS A 137 6.81 -8.46 25.58
N ASP A 138 6.48 -8.33 24.27
CA ASP A 138 5.59 -7.30 23.74
C ASP A 138 4.15 -7.85 23.59
N LEU A 139 3.91 -9.09 24.06
CA LEU A 139 2.63 -9.78 23.99
C LEU A 139 1.96 -9.88 25.37
N ILE A 140 0.64 -9.88 25.36
CA ILE A 140 -0.19 -10.05 26.54
C ILE A 140 -0.64 -11.52 26.61
N LYS A 141 -0.11 -12.28 27.60
CA LYS A 141 -0.55 -13.65 27.82
C LYS A 141 -1.98 -13.68 28.35
N GLN A 142 -2.84 -14.48 27.74
CA GLN A 142 -4.21 -14.68 28.13
C GLN A 142 -4.33 -15.84 29.15
N LYS A 143 -5.52 -15.99 29.76
CA LYS A 143 -5.79 -17.05 30.74
C LYS A 143 -5.80 -18.48 30.16
N ASP A 144 -5.97 -18.58 28.85
CA ASP A 144 -5.98 -19.83 28.09
C ASP A 144 -4.62 -20.15 27.43
N ASP A 145 -3.54 -19.52 27.92
CA ASP A 145 -2.18 -19.62 27.40
C ASP A 145 -1.99 -19.07 25.96
N SER A 146 -3.00 -18.48 25.36
CA SER A 146 -2.85 -17.74 24.09
C SER A 146 -2.19 -16.38 24.35
N PHE A 147 -1.70 -15.76 23.26
CA PHE A 147 -1.11 -14.44 23.30
C PHE A 147 -1.92 -13.47 22.44
N LYS A 148 -1.98 -12.22 22.89
CA LYS A 148 -2.55 -11.10 22.13
C LYS A 148 -1.58 -9.96 22.05
N THR A 149 -1.66 -9.20 20.96
CA THR A 149 -0.93 -7.93 20.84
C THR A 149 -1.63 -6.84 21.67
N VAL A 150 -0.91 -5.73 21.91
CA VAL A 150 -1.48 -4.55 22.59
C VAL A 150 -2.64 -3.95 21.79
N THR A 151 -2.64 -4.14 20.48
CA THR A 151 -3.68 -3.71 19.54
C THR A 151 -4.88 -4.67 19.46
N GLY A 152 -4.79 -5.84 20.10
CA GLY A 152 -5.87 -6.83 20.19
C GLY A 152 -5.86 -7.90 19.10
N GLY A 153 -4.78 -7.97 18.31
CA GLY A 153 -4.55 -8.99 17.26
C GLY A 153 -4.00 -10.31 17.81
#